data_a8c23a3af909631802ebab5e8144dfb5
#
_entry.id   a8c23a3af909631802ebab5e8144dfb5
#
_cell.length_a   1.000
_cell.length_b   1.000
_cell.length_c   1.000
_cell.angle_alpha   90.00
_cell.angle_beta   90.00
_cell.angle_gamma   90.00
#
_symmetry.space_group_name_H-M   'P 1'
#
loop_
_entity.id
_entity.type
_entity.pdbx_description
1 polymer ?
#
loop_
_entity_poly.entity_id
_entity_poly.type
_entity_poly.pdbx_seq_one_letter_code
_entity_poly.pdbx_strand_id
1 'polypeptide(L)'
;EAWTSEETLKHMPDFEDMLTILNIAQTDKTAAEQKYQATRQNWEQEMNALDEGLEGQTARWANPELNTETWKNTRVPAYIEQSITPDLDGVIWFRKEIDLPKTWLNEDLKITLGPVDDEDICYFNGVPVGQTHGYNVERHYTVPKNLLREGPNVLTVRVNDTGGEGGIYGKA
;
A
#
# COMPACT_ATOMS: atom_id res chain seq x y z
N GLU A 1 -18.32 -10.43 25.14
CA GLU A 1 -19.25 -9.72 24.21
C GLU A 1 -19.52 -8.29 24.68
N ALA A 2 -19.34 -7.99 25.97
CA ALA A 2 -19.54 -6.63 26.50
C ALA A 2 -18.56 -5.58 25.91
N TRP A 3 -17.37 -5.98 25.51
CA TRP A 3 -16.36 -5.10 24.94
C TRP A 3 -16.70 -4.62 23.51
N THR A 4 -17.64 -5.27 22.82
CA THR A 4 -18.12 -4.88 21.49
C THR A 4 -19.41 -4.05 21.54
N SER A 5 -19.94 -3.73 22.75
CA SER A 5 -21.13 -2.90 22.87
C SER A 5 -20.84 -1.43 22.53
N GLU A 6 -21.82 -0.72 21.97
CA GLU A 6 -21.72 0.72 21.71
C GLU A 6 -21.32 1.51 22.95
N GLU A 7 -21.83 1.12 24.11
CA GLU A 7 -21.50 1.78 25.39
C GLU A 7 -20.02 1.62 25.74
N THR A 8 -19.41 0.47 25.44
CA THR A 8 -17.99 0.25 25.63
C THR A 8 -17.16 1.07 24.65
N LEU A 9 -17.56 1.08 23.36
CA LEU A 9 -16.85 1.78 22.30
C LEU A 9 -16.87 3.31 22.48
N LYS A 10 -17.91 3.86 23.11
CA LYS A 10 -17.98 5.31 23.43
C LYS A 10 -16.85 5.81 24.32
N HIS A 11 -16.21 4.92 25.06
CA HIS A 11 -15.08 5.26 25.93
C HIS A 11 -13.71 5.08 25.28
N MET A 12 -13.69 4.71 24.01
CA MET A 12 -12.48 4.45 23.22
C MET A 12 -12.36 5.53 22.13
N PRO A 13 -11.41 6.49 22.25
CA PRO A 13 -11.29 7.63 21.33
C PRO A 13 -11.20 7.23 19.86
N ASP A 14 -10.51 6.13 19.58
CA ASP A 14 -10.30 5.62 18.20
C ASP A 14 -11.59 5.18 17.50
N PHE A 15 -12.69 5.00 18.25
CA PHE A 15 -13.99 4.59 17.72
C PHE A 15 -15.00 5.72 17.59
N GLU A 16 -14.66 6.96 17.97
CA GLU A 16 -15.60 8.10 18.00
C GLU A 16 -16.18 8.41 16.62
N ASP A 17 -15.33 8.47 15.60
CA ASP A 17 -15.77 8.72 14.22
C ASP A 17 -16.61 7.57 13.67
N MET A 18 -16.24 6.33 13.96
CA MET A 18 -17.02 5.14 13.57
C MET A 18 -18.41 5.13 14.21
N LEU A 19 -18.51 5.41 15.50
CA LEU A 19 -19.81 5.49 16.21
C LEU A 19 -20.68 6.62 15.65
N THR A 20 -20.07 7.75 15.31
CA THR A 20 -20.76 8.87 14.66
C THR A 20 -21.34 8.44 13.31
N ILE A 21 -20.56 7.77 12.47
CA ILE A 21 -21.01 7.24 11.17
C ILE A 21 -22.13 6.24 11.35
N LEU A 22 -22.02 5.30 12.30
CA LEU A 22 -23.06 4.31 12.58
C LEU A 22 -24.38 4.94 13.03
N ASN A 23 -24.32 5.97 13.89
CA ASN A 23 -25.51 6.68 14.34
C ASN A 23 -26.20 7.43 13.19
N ILE A 24 -25.43 8.06 12.30
CA ILE A 24 -26.00 8.71 11.10
C ILE A 24 -26.61 7.65 10.18
N ALA A 25 -25.98 6.49 10.00
CA ALA A 25 -26.43 5.45 9.10
C ALA A 25 -27.80 4.85 9.50
N GLN A 26 -28.18 4.93 10.76
CA GLN A 26 -29.52 4.52 11.22
C GLN A 26 -30.65 5.36 10.63
N THR A 27 -30.37 6.62 10.29
CA THR A 27 -31.38 7.59 9.81
C THR A 27 -31.12 8.05 8.38
N ASP A 28 -29.87 8.17 7.96
CA ASP A 28 -29.46 8.63 6.63
C ASP A 28 -28.18 7.93 6.16
N LYS A 29 -28.36 6.89 5.34
CA LYS A 29 -27.23 6.12 4.77
C LYS A 29 -26.34 6.95 3.87
N THR A 30 -26.88 7.92 3.14
CA THR A 30 -26.11 8.78 2.22
C THR A 30 -25.20 9.72 3.00
N ALA A 31 -25.73 10.32 4.07
CA ALA A 31 -24.92 11.17 4.95
C ALA A 31 -23.82 10.38 5.68
N ALA A 32 -24.12 9.14 6.09
CA ALA A 32 -23.13 8.26 6.70
C ALA A 32 -21.99 7.91 5.73
N GLU A 33 -22.33 7.57 4.49
CA GLU A 33 -21.33 7.29 3.44
C GLU A 33 -20.46 8.52 3.16
N GLN A 34 -21.06 9.70 3.05
CA GLN A 34 -20.30 10.94 2.86
C GLN A 34 -19.34 11.23 4.01
N LYS A 35 -19.80 11.05 5.25
CA LYS A 35 -18.94 11.22 6.45
C LYS A 35 -17.80 10.21 6.44
N TYR A 36 -18.07 8.94 6.14
CA TYR A 36 -17.05 7.89 6.04
C TYR A 36 -15.99 8.24 4.99
N GLN A 37 -16.41 8.63 3.79
CA GLN A 37 -15.50 9.01 2.71
C GLN A 37 -14.65 10.23 3.08
N ALA A 38 -15.24 11.22 3.76
CA ALA A 38 -14.49 12.38 4.23
C ALA A 38 -13.45 12.02 5.30
N THR A 39 -13.80 11.15 6.26
CA THR A 39 -12.87 10.68 7.28
C THR A 39 -11.73 9.90 6.65
N ARG A 40 -12.03 8.99 5.72
CA ARG A 40 -11.03 8.23 4.97
C ARG A 40 -10.08 9.14 4.18
N GLN A 41 -10.61 10.11 3.44
CA GLN A 41 -9.79 11.06 2.68
C GLN A 41 -8.85 11.89 3.56
N ASN A 42 -9.32 12.33 4.73
CA ASN A 42 -8.48 13.04 5.67
C ASN A 42 -7.33 12.17 6.19
N TRP A 43 -7.63 10.93 6.58
CA TRP A 43 -6.63 9.96 7.00
C TRP A 43 -5.59 9.69 5.88
N GLU A 44 -6.03 9.45 4.65
CA GLU A 44 -5.13 9.27 3.50
C GLU A 44 -4.24 10.49 3.24
N GLN A 45 -4.76 11.71 3.43
CA GLN A 45 -3.96 12.93 3.29
C GLN A 45 -2.89 13.04 4.39
N GLU A 46 -3.24 12.74 5.63
CA GLU A 46 -2.30 12.74 6.76
C GLU A 46 -1.21 11.68 6.56
N MET A 47 -1.56 10.47 6.18
CA MET A 47 -0.60 9.40 5.89
C MET A 47 0.33 9.75 4.72
N ASN A 48 -0.21 10.32 3.65
CA ASN A 48 0.61 10.77 2.51
C ASN A 48 1.53 11.94 2.88
N ALA A 49 1.13 12.80 3.80
CA ALA A 49 1.97 13.92 4.28
C ALA A 49 3.15 13.42 5.14
N LEU A 50 3.00 12.29 5.81
CA LEU A 50 4.04 11.64 6.62
C LEU A 50 4.94 10.70 5.78
N ASP A 51 4.51 10.34 4.57
CA ASP A 51 5.26 9.44 3.70
C ASP A 51 6.48 10.13 3.09
N GLU A 52 7.66 9.88 3.67
CA GLU A 52 8.93 10.39 3.15
C GLU A 52 9.27 9.90 1.74
N GLY A 53 8.63 8.85 1.25
CA GLY A 53 8.78 8.35 -0.12
C GLY A 53 8.10 9.21 -1.16
N LEU A 54 7.25 10.14 -0.74
CA LEU A 54 6.56 11.10 -1.61
C LEU A 54 7.16 12.51 -1.47
N GLU A 55 7.21 13.24 -2.58
CA GLU A 55 7.44 14.68 -2.63
C GLU A 55 6.27 15.30 -3.41
N GLY A 56 5.25 15.76 -2.70
CA GLY A 56 3.96 16.09 -3.28
C GLY A 56 3.31 14.85 -3.92
N GLN A 57 3.15 14.87 -5.25
CA GLN A 57 2.63 13.71 -5.99
C GLN A 57 3.74 12.84 -6.63
N THR A 58 5.00 13.20 -6.42
CA THR A 58 6.14 12.47 -6.98
C THR A 58 6.59 11.35 -6.05
N ALA A 59 6.59 10.12 -6.54
CA ALA A 59 7.10 8.96 -5.82
C ALA A 59 8.64 8.96 -5.82
N ARG A 60 9.24 9.75 -4.92
CA ARG A 60 10.69 9.94 -4.83
C ARG A 60 11.43 8.62 -4.58
N TRP A 61 10.86 7.75 -3.76
CA TRP A 61 11.47 6.46 -3.45
C TRP A 61 11.32 5.40 -4.57
N ALA A 62 10.51 5.69 -5.59
CA ALA A 62 10.47 4.87 -6.80
C ALA A 62 11.56 5.24 -7.82
N ASN A 63 12.32 6.33 -7.61
CA ASN A 63 13.39 6.74 -8.51
C ASN A 63 14.46 5.63 -8.62
N PRO A 64 14.83 5.17 -9.83
CA PRO A 64 15.87 4.16 -10.03
C PRO A 64 17.23 4.52 -9.41
N GLU A 65 17.59 5.80 -9.39
CA GLU A 65 18.88 6.31 -8.88
C GLU A 65 18.87 6.54 -7.36
N LEU A 66 17.80 6.15 -6.65
CA LEU A 66 17.74 6.33 -5.21
C LEU A 66 18.82 5.53 -4.50
N ASN A 67 19.57 6.17 -3.59
CA ASN A 67 20.46 5.47 -2.68
C ASN A 67 19.66 4.76 -1.60
N THR A 68 19.82 3.45 -1.50
CA THR A 68 19.11 2.56 -0.56
C THR A 68 20.03 1.87 0.44
N GLU A 69 21.25 2.38 0.65
CA GLU A 69 22.23 1.78 1.59
C GLU A 69 21.71 1.68 3.04
N THR A 70 20.79 2.57 3.41
CA THR A 70 20.16 2.57 4.75
C THR A 70 18.90 1.70 4.85
N TRP A 71 18.44 1.16 3.74
CA TRP A 71 17.23 0.35 3.73
C TRP A 71 17.48 -1.03 4.34
N LYS A 72 16.45 -1.55 5.00
CA LYS A 72 16.48 -2.91 5.55
C LYS A 72 16.17 -3.93 4.47
N ASN A 73 16.89 -5.05 4.49
CA ASN A 73 16.56 -6.19 3.64
C ASN A 73 15.46 -7.03 4.29
N THR A 74 14.48 -7.42 3.53
CA THR A 74 13.44 -8.36 3.94
C THR A 74 13.20 -9.44 2.89
N ARG A 75 12.50 -10.48 3.29
CA ARG A 75 12.02 -11.53 2.37
C ARG A 75 10.55 -11.33 2.12
N VAL A 76 10.14 -11.52 0.87
CA VAL A 76 8.74 -11.64 0.47
C VAL A 76 8.55 -13.01 -0.20
N PRO A 77 7.39 -13.66 -0.04
CA PRO A 77 6.22 -13.19 0.70
C PRO A 77 6.39 -13.29 2.22
N ALA A 78 5.93 -12.27 2.95
CA ALA A 78 5.82 -12.25 4.40
C ALA A 78 5.00 -11.04 4.86
N TYR A 79 4.39 -11.13 6.02
CA TYR A 79 3.88 -9.96 6.74
C TYR A 79 5.04 -9.17 7.33
N ILE A 80 4.94 -7.84 7.29
CA ILE A 80 6.02 -6.94 7.69
C ILE A 80 6.26 -7.00 9.20
N GLU A 81 5.21 -7.18 9.98
CA GLU A 81 5.24 -7.29 11.45
C GLU A 81 6.09 -8.48 11.90
N GLN A 82 6.10 -9.55 11.12
CA GLN A 82 6.88 -10.76 11.41
C GLN A 82 8.35 -10.63 10.98
N SER A 83 8.68 -9.69 10.10
CA SER A 83 9.99 -9.63 9.45
C SER A 83 10.82 -8.40 9.79
N ILE A 84 10.22 -7.24 10.04
CA ILE A 84 10.94 -5.97 10.22
C ILE A 84 10.59 -5.27 11.53
N THR A 85 9.30 -5.06 11.82
CA THR A 85 8.86 -4.32 13.00
C THR A 85 7.45 -4.74 13.38
N PRO A 86 7.19 -5.09 14.65
CA PRO A 86 5.85 -5.40 15.11
C PRO A 86 4.96 -4.14 15.11
N ASP A 87 3.66 -4.34 14.97
CA ASP A 87 2.61 -3.33 15.10
C ASP A 87 2.86 -2.09 14.21
N LEU A 88 3.19 -2.31 12.93
CA LEU A 88 3.38 -1.24 11.94
C LEU A 88 2.10 -1.03 11.15
N ASP A 89 1.40 0.07 11.44
CA ASP A 89 0.36 0.61 10.57
C ASP A 89 0.92 1.80 9.80
N GLY A 90 0.62 1.88 8.49
CA GLY A 90 1.06 3.01 7.66
C GLY A 90 1.68 2.62 6.33
N VAL A 91 2.63 3.43 5.84
CA VAL A 91 3.21 3.27 4.52
C VAL A 91 4.55 2.56 4.56
N ILE A 92 4.67 1.53 3.74
CA ILE A 92 5.89 0.73 3.58
C ILE A 92 6.28 0.73 2.10
N TRP A 93 7.59 0.91 1.85
CA TRP A 93 8.13 0.85 0.51
C TRP A 93 9.04 -0.36 0.33
N PHE A 94 8.68 -1.22 -0.61
CA PHE A 94 9.51 -2.35 -1.04
C PHE A 94 10.22 -1.99 -2.35
N ARG A 95 11.48 -2.42 -2.49
CA ARG A 95 12.28 -2.17 -3.67
C ARG A 95 13.08 -3.41 -4.06
N LYS A 96 13.11 -3.70 -5.35
CA LYS A 96 13.87 -4.81 -5.92
C LYS A 96 14.55 -4.39 -7.23
N GLU A 97 15.84 -4.61 -7.31
CA GLU A 97 16.56 -4.53 -8.56
C GLU A 97 16.40 -5.83 -9.36
N ILE A 98 16.18 -5.72 -10.65
CA ILE A 98 15.91 -6.82 -11.56
C ILE A 98 16.78 -6.62 -12.81
N ASP A 99 17.66 -7.56 -13.08
CA ASP A 99 18.42 -7.59 -14.34
C ASP A 99 17.60 -8.21 -15.44
N LEU A 100 17.35 -7.45 -16.51
CA LEU A 100 16.58 -7.93 -17.67
C LEU A 100 17.52 -8.21 -18.84
N PRO A 101 17.44 -9.42 -19.44
CA PRO A 101 18.16 -9.73 -20.65
C PRO A 101 17.51 -9.02 -21.86
N LYS A 102 18.31 -8.68 -22.86
CA LYS A 102 17.86 -8.01 -24.08
C LYS A 102 16.68 -8.71 -24.77
N THR A 103 16.59 -10.01 -24.65
CA THR A 103 15.52 -10.82 -25.25
C THR A 103 14.13 -10.53 -24.68
N TRP A 104 14.03 -9.93 -23.49
CA TRP A 104 12.75 -9.61 -22.83
C TRP A 104 12.21 -8.22 -23.19
N LEU A 105 12.99 -7.41 -23.92
CA LEU A 105 12.62 -6.01 -24.22
C LEU A 105 11.62 -5.86 -25.36
N ASN A 106 11.28 -6.95 -26.04
CA ASN A 106 10.42 -6.90 -27.24
C ASN A 106 8.92 -6.93 -26.94
N GLU A 107 8.55 -7.32 -25.73
CA GLU A 107 7.17 -7.52 -25.28
C GLU A 107 6.95 -6.85 -23.93
N ASP A 108 5.68 -6.58 -23.61
CA ASP A 108 5.31 -6.08 -22.28
C ASP A 108 5.54 -7.18 -21.23
N LEU A 109 6.08 -6.78 -20.07
CA LEU A 109 6.32 -7.68 -18.95
C LEU A 109 5.08 -7.77 -18.06
N LYS A 110 4.78 -8.96 -17.57
CA LYS A 110 3.77 -9.17 -16.53
C LYS A 110 4.46 -9.36 -15.19
N ILE A 111 3.96 -8.64 -14.19
CA ILE A 111 4.38 -8.78 -12.79
C ILE A 111 3.21 -9.40 -12.02
N THR A 112 3.49 -10.43 -11.24
CA THR A 112 2.57 -11.01 -10.26
C THR A 112 3.21 -10.90 -8.90
N LEU A 113 2.56 -10.22 -7.96
CA LEU A 113 3.05 -10.04 -6.59
C LEU A 113 2.33 -10.94 -5.59
N GLY A 114 1.23 -11.59 -5.99
CA GLY A 114 0.27 -12.20 -5.07
C GLY A 114 -0.54 -11.13 -4.31
N PRO A 115 -1.28 -11.52 -3.28
CA PRO A 115 -1.96 -10.58 -2.40
C PRO A 115 -1.01 -9.68 -1.63
N VAL A 116 -1.42 -8.42 -1.49
CA VAL A 116 -0.73 -7.38 -0.70
C VAL A 116 -1.75 -6.80 0.29
N ASP A 117 -1.38 -6.63 1.52
CA ASP A 117 -2.23 -6.12 2.58
C ASP A 117 -1.84 -4.67 2.91
N ASP A 118 -2.74 -3.70 2.79
CA ASP A 118 -4.12 -3.65 2.25
C ASP A 118 -4.16 -3.18 0.80
N GLU A 119 -3.44 -2.13 0.48
CA GLU A 119 -3.44 -1.41 -0.79
C GLU A 119 -2.02 -1.21 -1.29
N ASP A 120 -1.85 -1.18 -2.61
CA ASP A 120 -0.53 -0.89 -3.16
C ASP A 120 -0.54 -0.03 -4.42
N ILE A 121 0.60 0.62 -4.65
CA ILE A 121 0.97 1.21 -5.93
C ILE A 121 2.29 0.59 -6.37
N CYS A 122 2.29 -0.01 -7.53
CA CYS A 122 3.46 -0.62 -8.14
C CYS A 122 4.10 0.31 -9.16
N TYR A 123 5.41 0.51 -9.04
CA TYR A 123 6.22 1.33 -9.95
C TYR A 123 7.28 0.46 -10.62
N PHE A 124 7.56 0.75 -11.88
CA PHE A 124 8.68 0.17 -12.61
C PHE A 124 9.55 1.29 -13.20
N ASN A 125 10.82 1.31 -12.83
CA ASN A 125 11.76 2.39 -13.19
C ASN A 125 11.22 3.79 -12.88
N GLY A 126 10.53 3.96 -11.75
CA GLY A 126 9.95 5.22 -11.30
C GLY A 126 8.59 5.57 -11.90
N VAL A 127 8.08 4.76 -12.83
CA VAL A 127 6.78 5.00 -13.48
C VAL A 127 5.72 4.09 -12.86
N PRO A 128 4.55 4.61 -12.44
CA PRO A 128 3.47 3.77 -11.91
C PRO A 128 2.93 2.86 -13.02
N VAL A 129 2.81 1.57 -12.72
CA VAL A 129 2.33 0.53 -13.66
C VAL A 129 1.04 -0.13 -13.21
N GLY A 130 0.60 0.12 -11.98
CA GLY A 130 -0.68 -0.36 -11.46
C GLY A 130 -0.87 -0.04 -9.99
N GLN A 131 -2.12 -0.16 -9.55
CA GLN A 131 -2.52 -0.05 -8.15
C GLN A 131 -3.70 -0.99 -7.88
N THR A 132 -3.80 -1.47 -6.65
CA THR A 132 -4.90 -2.36 -6.24
C THR A 132 -5.26 -2.07 -4.79
N HIS A 133 -6.56 -2.16 -4.49
CA HIS A 133 -7.12 -2.03 -3.15
C HIS A 133 -7.67 -3.37 -2.68
N GLY A 134 -7.53 -3.66 -1.41
CA GLY A 134 -8.06 -4.85 -0.75
C GLY A 134 -7.00 -5.91 -0.49
N TYR A 135 -6.95 -6.35 0.75
CA TYR A 135 -5.92 -7.22 1.32
C TYR A 135 -5.76 -8.57 0.64
N ASN A 136 -6.82 -9.16 0.08
CA ASN A 136 -6.83 -10.52 -0.48
C ASN A 136 -6.93 -10.58 -2.01
N VAL A 137 -6.72 -9.46 -2.68
CA VAL A 137 -6.77 -9.38 -4.15
C VAL A 137 -5.40 -9.70 -4.74
N GLU A 138 -5.35 -10.56 -5.74
CA GLU A 138 -4.13 -10.85 -6.52
C GLU A 138 -3.68 -9.63 -7.31
N ARG A 139 -2.39 -9.34 -7.27
CA ARG A 139 -1.76 -8.22 -7.99
C ARG A 139 -1.16 -8.70 -9.30
N HIS A 140 -1.75 -8.24 -10.39
CA HIS A 140 -1.28 -8.50 -11.75
C HIS A 140 -1.09 -7.18 -12.49
N TYR A 141 0.15 -6.80 -12.73
CA TYR A 141 0.48 -5.55 -13.41
C TYR A 141 1.20 -5.82 -14.73
N THR A 142 0.99 -4.94 -15.69
CA THR A 142 1.68 -4.97 -16.97
C THR A 142 2.66 -3.81 -17.05
N VAL A 143 3.92 -4.12 -17.27
CA VAL A 143 4.97 -3.13 -17.55
C VAL A 143 5.10 -2.97 -19.06
N PRO A 144 4.76 -1.82 -19.61
CA PRO A 144 4.96 -1.56 -21.03
C PRO A 144 6.42 -1.71 -21.46
N LYS A 145 6.68 -2.32 -22.59
CA LYS A 145 8.03 -2.58 -23.09
C LYS A 145 8.92 -1.34 -23.22
N ASN A 146 8.33 -0.17 -23.44
CA ASN A 146 9.07 1.08 -23.53
C ASN A 146 9.66 1.54 -22.18
N LEU A 147 9.27 0.94 -21.06
CA LEU A 147 9.86 1.16 -19.73
C LEU A 147 11.00 0.19 -19.43
N LEU A 148 11.14 -0.88 -20.22
CA LEU A 148 12.15 -1.91 -19.99
C LEU A 148 13.52 -1.46 -20.50
N ARG A 149 14.58 -1.82 -19.76
CA ARG A 149 15.98 -1.55 -20.11
C ARG A 149 16.77 -2.86 -20.07
N GLU A 150 17.75 -3.02 -20.95
CA GLU A 150 18.74 -4.09 -20.80
C GLU A 150 19.59 -3.84 -19.54
N GLY A 151 19.80 -4.89 -18.75
CA GLY A 151 20.50 -4.77 -17.47
C GLY A 151 19.59 -4.32 -16.32
N PRO A 152 20.07 -3.46 -15.42
CA PRO A 152 19.37 -3.11 -14.17
C PRO A 152 18.06 -2.35 -14.40
N ASN A 153 16.99 -2.84 -13.81
CA ASN A 153 15.70 -2.20 -13.70
C ASN A 153 15.26 -2.22 -12.23
N VAL A 154 14.34 -1.36 -11.87
CA VAL A 154 13.87 -1.23 -10.49
C VAL A 154 12.36 -1.41 -10.42
N LEU A 155 11.95 -2.40 -9.65
CA LEU A 155 10.56 -2.57 -9.19
C LEU A 155 10.43 -1.97 -7.80
N THR A 156 9.45 -1.09 -7.62
CA THR A 156 9.12 -0.52 -6.32
C THR A 156 7.64 -0.70 -6.04
N VAL A 157 7.30 -1.11 -4.83
CA VAL A 157 5.91 -1.27 -4.39
C VAL A 157 5.72 -0.44 -3.13
N ARG A 158 4.83 0.54 -3.20
CA ARG A 158 4.35 1.29 -2.05
C ARG A 158 3.13 0.58 -1.51
N VAL A 159 3.20 0.08 -0.31
CA VAL A 159 2.10 -0.57 0.41
C VAL A 159 1.55 0.42 1.43
N ASN A 160 0.24 0.55 1.48
CA ASN A 160 -0.48 1.28 2.51
C ASN A 160 -1.24 0.26 3.35
N ASP A 161 -0.75 0.05 4.55
CA ASP A 161 -1.35 -0.80 5.56
C ASP A 161 -2.23 0.05 6.46
N THR A 162 -3.50 -0.27 6.54
CA THR A 162 -4.50 0.49 7.30
C THR A 162 -4.78 -0.11 8.67
N GLY A 163 -4.10 -1.17 9.01
CA GLY A 163 -4.13 -1.83 10.31
C GLY A 163 -4.17 -3.34 10.26
N GLY A 164 -3.59 -3.97 11.27
CA GLY A 164 -3.50 -5.41 11.37
C GLY A 164 -2.14 -5.95 10.92
N GLU A 165 -2.13 -6.92 10.03
CA GLU A 165 -0.91 -7.42 9.39
C GLU A 165 -0.78 -6.81 7.99
N GLY A 166 0.39 -6.26 7.65
CA GLY A 166 0.65 -5.59 6.38
C GLY A 166 1.73 -6.24 5.53
N GLY A 167 1.85 -5.82 4.26
CA GLY A 167 2.95 -6.20 3.39
C GLY A 167 2.59 -7.11 2.21
N ILE A 168 3.62 -7.59 1.51
CA ILE A 168 3.50 -8.53 0.38
C ILE A 168 3.54 -9.95 0.94
N TYR A 169 2.39 -10.53 1.28
CA TYR A 169 2.31 -11.80 2.02
C TYR A 169 1.91 -13.00 1.16
N GLY A 170 1.28 -12.77 0.04
CA GLY A 170 0.77 -13.83 -0.83
C GLY A 170 1.86 -14.49 -1.68
N LYS A 171 1.67 -15.77 -1.98
CA LYS A 171 2.52 -16.46 -2.95
C LYS A 171 2.08 -16.06 -4.36
N ALA A 172 3.04 -15.62 -5.17
CA ALA A 172 2.83 -15.35 -6.58
C ALA A 172 2.74 -16.65 -7.39
#